data_18201a9395412f87643c72b67f7bc507
#
_entry.id   18201a9395412f87643c72b67f7bc507
#
_cell.length_a   1.000
_cell.length_b   1.000
_cell.length_c   1.000
_cell.angle_alpha   90.00
_cell.angle_beta   90.00
_cell.angle_gamma   90.00
#
_symmetry.space_group_name_H-M   'P 1'
#
loop_
_entity.id
_entity.type
_entity.pdbx_description
1 polymer ?
#
loop_
_entity_poly.entity_id
_entity_poly.type
_entity_poly.pdbx_seq_one_letter_code
_entity_poly.pdbx_strand_id
1 'polypeptide(L)'
;MIDLRSDTVTRPSRAMLEAMMAAPVGDDVYGDDPTVNALQDYAAELSGKEAAIFLPTGTQANLVVLLSHCERGEEYIVGQAAHNYLFEAGGAAVLGSIQPQPIDAAADGTLPLDKVAMKIKPDDIHFARTKLLSLENTHNGKVLPREYLKEAWEFTRERNLALHVDGARIFNAVVAYGCELKEITQYCDSFTICLSKGLGTPVGSLLVGNRDYIKRAIRWRKMAGGGMRQSGILAAAGMYALKNNVARLQEDHDNAAWMAEQLREAGADVMRQDTNMLFVRVGEENAAALGEYMKARNVLINASPIVRLVTHLDVSREQLAEVAAHWRAFLAR
;
A
#
# COMPACT_ATOMS: atom_id res chain seq x y z
N MET A 1 -14.95 -20.63 -1.03
CA MET A 1 -14.49 -19.95 0.20
C MET A 1 -14.36 -18.48 -0.13
N ILE A 2 -15.02 -17.62 0.61
CA ILE A 2 -15.02 -16.16 0.43
C ILE A 2 -14.03 -15.59 1.44
N ASP A 3 -12.98 -14.92 0.99
CA ASP A 3 -11.94 -14.38 1.87
C ASP A 3 -11.93 -12.85 1.85
N LEU A 4 -12.35 -12.22 2.95
CA LEU A 4 -12.43 -10.77 3.12
C LEU A 4 -11.38 -10.22 4.09
N ARG A 5 -10.34 -10.99 4.43
CA ARG A 5 -9.31 -10.57 5.38
C ARG A 5 -8.44 -9.44 4.84
N SER A 6 -8.08 -9.50 3.55
CA SER A 6 -7.21 -8.53 2.88
C SER A 6 -7.25 -8.74 1.37
N ASP A 7 -6.96 -7.69 0.59
CA ASP A 7 -6.68 -7.79 -0.85
C ASP A 7 -5.33 -8.46 -1.17
N THR A 8 -4.51 -8.76 -0.16
CA THR A 8 -3.27 -9.55 -0.33
C THR A 8 -3.50 -11.03 -0.60
N VAL A 9 -4.75 -11.52 -0.48
CA VAL A 9 -5.12 -12.91 -0.78
C VAL A 9 -5.48 -13.13 -2.25
N THR A 10 -5.50 -12.07 -3.05
CA THR A 10 -5.82 -12.12 -4.48
C THR A 10 -4.88 -13.04 -5.26
N ARG A 11 -5.44 -13.65 -6.29
CA ARG A 11 -4.74 -14.61 -7.16
C ARG A 11 -4.62 -14.05 -8.57
N PRO A 12 -3.52 -14.37 -9.29
CA PRO A 12 -3.38 -13.98 -10.67
C PRO A 12 -4.46 -14.62 -11.54
N SER A 13 -5.08 -13.81 -12.40
CA SER A 13 -6.05 -14.28 -13.38
C SER A 13 -5.39 -15.19 -14.41
N ARG A 14 -6.19 -16.00 -15.13
CA ARG A 14 -5.67 -16.84 -16.21
C ARG A 14 -4.91 -16.04 -17.27
N ALA A 15 -5.45 -14.91 -17.68
CA ALA A 15 -4.79 -14.05 -18.66
C ALA A 15 -3.47 -13.47 -18.15
N MET A 16 -3.38 -13.13 -16.85
CA MET A 16 -2.12 -12.71 -16.23
C MET A 16 -1.10 -13.84 -16.20
N LEU A 17 -1.51 -15.09 -15.88
CA LEU A 17 -0.62 -16.27 -15.91
C LEU A 17 -0.12 -16.55 -17.34
N GLU A 18 -0.96 -16.42 -18.35
CA GLU A 18 -0.57 -16.56 -19.76
C GLU A 18 0.45 -15.47 -20.17
N ALA A 19 0.27 -14.23 -19.73
CA ALA A 19 1.24 -13.16 -19.93
C ALA A 19 2.59 -13.45 -19.25
N MET A 20 2.58 -14.01 -18.04
CA MET A 20 3.77 -14.44 -17.32
C MET A 20 4.53 -15.55 -18.08
N MET A 21 3.81 -16.54 -18.61
CA MET A 21 4.38 -17.66 -19.34
C MET A 21 5.00 -17.23 -20.70
N ALA A 22 4.46 -16.20 -21.32
CA ALA A 22 4.92 -15.67 -22.60
C ALA A 22 6.03 -14.60 -22.48
N ALA A 23 6.41 -14.22 -21.24
CA ALA A 23 7.33 -13.12 -21.01
C ALA A 23 8.75 -13.43 -21.53
N PRO A 24 9.36 -12.57 -22.36
CA PRO A 24 10.79 -12.67 -22.62
C PRO A 24 11.56 -12.31 -21.35
N VAL A 25 12.63 -13.04 -21.07
CA VAL A 25 13.41 -12.89 -19.85
C VAL A 25 14.91 -12.73 -20.14
N GLY A 26 15.61 -12.11 -19.21
CA GLY A 26 17.06 -11.95 -19.17
C GLY A 26 17.51 -11.82 -17.72
N ASP A 27 18.77 -11.53 -17.48
CA ASP A 27 19.28 -11.33 -16.12
C ASP A 27 19.08 -9.87 -15.66
N ASP A 28 18.13 -9.64 -14.73
CA ASP A 28 17.85 -8.30 -14.18
C ASP A 28 19.06 -7.66 -13.49
N VAL A 29 19.96 -8.46 -12.91
CA VAL A 29 21.17 -7.92 -12.26
C VAL A 29 22.17 -7.32 -13.27
N TYR A 30 22.19 -7.85 -14.51
CA TYR A 30 22.93 -7.25 -15.61
C TYR A 30 22.14 -6.17 -16.36
N GLY A 31 20.85 -6.00 -16.04
CA GLY A 31 19.97 -5.08 -16.76
C GLY A 31 19.46 -5.64 -18.11
N ASP A 32 19.56 -6.96 -18.30
CA ASP A 32 19.27 -7.63 -19.58
C ASP A 32 17.83 -8.16 -19.66
N ASP A 33 17.06 -8.13 -18.56
CA ASP A 33 15.66 -8.61 -18.59
C ASP A 33 14.74 -7.57 -19.25
N PRO A 34 14.27 -7.83 -20.48
CA PRO A 34 13.49 -6.83 -21.22
C PRO A 34 12.13 -6.56 -20.60
N THR A 35 11.55 -7.55 -19.93
CA THR A 35 10.22 -7.38 -19.29
C THR A 35 10.31 -6.60 -17.99
N VAL A 36 11.36 -6.80 -17.20
CA VAL A 36 11.64 -5.96 -16.02
C VAL A 36 11.88 -4.52 -16.44
N ASN A 37 12.74 -4.30 -17.44
CA ASN A 37 13.03 -2.96 -17.95
C ASN A 37 11.76 -2.26 -18.43
N ALA A 38 10.93 -2.94 -19.24
CA ALA A 38 9.66 -2.39 -19.73
C ALA A 38 8.68 -2.04 -18.60
N LEU A 39 8.59 -2.85 -17.54
CA LEU A 39 7.75 -2.56 -16.38
C LEU A 39 8.25 -1.30 -15.64
N GLN A 40 9.55 -1.19 -15.43
CA GLN A 40 10.18 -0.06 -14.75
C GLN A 40 9.99 1.25 -15.54
N ASP A 41 10.23 1.21 -16.85
CA ASP A 41 10.03 2.35 -17.75
C ASP A 41 8.56 2.78 -17.77
N TYR A 42 7.63 1.83 -17.86
CA TYR A 42 6.20 2.12 -17.85
C TYR A 42 5.73 2.75 -16.54
N ALA A 43 6.24 2.28 -15.38
CA ALA A 43 5.91 2.86 -14.09
C ALA A 43 6.45 4.30 -13.94
N ALA A 44 7.65 4.56 -14.45
CA ALA A 44 8.25 5.89 -14.48
C ALA A 44 7.41 6.84 -15.37
N GLU A 45 7.06 6.41 -16.58
CA GLU A 45 6.21 7.17 -17.51
C GLU A 45 4.83 7.49 -16.89
N LEU A 46 4.13 6.46 -16.38
CA LEU A 46 2.79 6.59 -15.81
C LEU A 46 2.75 7.58 -14.64
N SER A 47 3.82 7.67 -13.89
CA SER A 47 3.95 8.55 -12.72
C SER A 47 4.58 9.91 -12.99
N GLY A 48 5.11 10.14 -14.18
CA GLY A 48 5.86 11.34 -14.50
C GLY A 48 7.19 11.47 -13.74
N LYS A 49 7.74 10.36 -13.25
CA LYS A 49 9.06 10.29 -12.59
C LYS A 49 10.12 9.79 -13.57
N GLU A 50 11.39 9.90 -13.17
CA GLU A 50 12.53 9.61 -14.06
C GLU A 50 12.91 8.14 -14.13
N ALA A 51 12.63 7.37 -13.08
CA ALA A 51 13.03 5.97 -12.99
C ALA A 51 12.21 5.19 -11.95
N ALA A 52 12.20 3.86 -12.12
CA ALA A 52 11.64 2.92 -11.16
C ALA A 52 12.53 1.68 -11.01
N ILE A 53 12.36 0.94 -9.92
CA ILE A 53 12.91 -0.40 -9.76
C ILE A 53 11.85 -1.39 -9.32
N PHE A 54 11.94 -2.61 -9.81
CA PHE A 54 11.11 -3.74 -9.42
C PHE A 54 11.72 -4.46 -8.22
N LEU A 55 10.90 -4.75 -7.21
CA LEU A 55 11.28 -5.43 -5.97
C LEU A 55 10.32 -6.60 -5.68
N PRO A 56 10.78 -7.65 -4.98
CA PRO A 56 9.95 -8.82 -4.69
C PRO A 56 8.76 -8.53 -3.78
N THR A 57 8.85 -7.60 -2.83
CA THR A 57 7.80 -7.32 -1.85
C THR A 57 7.68 -5.84 -1.51
N GLY A 58 6.48 -5.42 -1.03
CA GLY A 58 6.27 -4.07 -0.49
C GLY A 58 7.14 -3.77 0.74
N THR A 59 7.29 -4.75 1.64
CA THR A 59 8.16 -4.60 2.83
C THR A 59 9.61 -4.33 2.43
N GLN A 60 10.14 -5.04 1.44
CA GLN A 60 11.49 -4.75 0.95
C GLN A 60 11.55 -3.38 0.28
N ALA A 61 10.52 -2.99 -0.48
CA ALA A 61 10.46 -1.67 -1.08
C ALA A 61 10.52 -0.57 -0.01
N ASN A 62 9.73 -0.67 1.05
CA ASN A 62 9.73 0.29 2.15
C ASN A 62 11.07 0.32 2.89
N LEU A 63 11.70 -0.82 3.15
CA LEU A 63 13.05 -0.86 3.72
C LEU A 63 14.06 -0.14 2.82
N VAL A 64 14.05 -0.44 1.52
CA VAL A 64 14.95 0.19 0.53
C VAL A 64 14.70 1.69 0.43
N VAL A 65 13.43 2.14 0.55
CA VAL A 65 13.08 3.56 0.64
C VAL A 65 13.81 4.22 1.80
N LEU A 66 13.66 3.68 3.00
CA LEU A 66 14.24 4.27 4.21
C LEU A 66 15.77 4.30 4.15
N LEU A 67 16.39 3.19 3.71
CA LEU A 67 17.84 3.09 3.51
C LEU A 67 18.38 4.02 2.41
N SER A 68 17.53 4.46 1.48
CA SER A 68 17.93 5.36 0.39
C SER A 68 17.75 6.83 0.72
N HIS A 69 16.85 7.17 1.64
CA HIS A 69 16.59 8.53 2.10
C HIS A 69 17.38 8.92 3.34
N CYS A 70 17.61 7.96 4.23
CA CYS A 70 18.26 8.18 5.52
C CYS A 70 19.55 7.39 5.64
N GLU A 71 20.52 7.98 6.33
CA GLU A 71 21.76 7.34 6.75
C GLU A 71 21.62 6.80 8.19
N ARG A 72 22.60 6.01 8.62
CA ARG A 72 22.69 5.51 9.99
C ARG A 72 22.72 6.68 10.98
N GLY A 73 21.83 6.63 11.98
CA GLY A 73 21.72 7.69 13.01
C GLY A 73 20.85 8.87 12.59
N GLU A 74 20.24 8.82 11.43
CA GLU A 74 19.21 9.77 11.00
C GLU A 74 17.81 9.27 11.37
N GLU A 75 16.79 10.11 11.22
CA GLU A 75 15.40 9.75 11.54
C GLU A 75 14.43 10.11 10.42
N TYR A 76 13.30 9.40 10.42
CA TYR A 76 12.15 9.71 9.60
C TYR A 76 10.89 9.91 10.45
N ILE A 77 10.07 10.89 10.08
CA ILE A 77 8.75 11.13 10.69
C ILE A 77 7.73 10.30 9.93
N VAL A 78 6.85 9.63 10.68
CA VAL A 78 5.91 8.64 10.13
C VAL A 78 4.63 8.57 10.95
N GLY A 79 3.53 8.10 10.35
CA GLY A 79 2.29 7.83 11.08
C GLY A 79 2.43 6.67 12.06
N GLN A 80 1.86 6.79 13.27
CA GLN A 80 1.87 5.75 14.32
C GLN A 80 1.30 4.40 13.83
N ALA A 81 0.36 4.42 12.88
CA ALA A 81 -0.26 3.23 12.30
C ALA A 81 0.24 2.92 10.87
N ALA A 82 1.30 3.59 10.41
CA ALA A 82 1.86 3.35 9.09
C ALA A 82 2.54 1.97 9.01
N HIS A 83 2.46 1.34 7.82
CA HIS A 83 2.92 -0.02 7.61
C HIS A 83 4.43 -0.16 7.85
N ASN A 84 5.24 0.77 7.32
CA ASN A 84 6.69 0.75 7.45
C ASN A 84 7.21 1.07 8.87
N TYR A 85 6.34 1.47 9.79
CA TYR A 85 6.64 1.61 11.19
C TYR A 85 6.16 0.40 12.01
N LEU A 86 4.87 0.02 11.85
CA LEU A 86 4.20 -0.90 12.77
C LEU A 86 4.31 -2.38 12.32
N PHE A 87 4.34 -2.66 11.01
CA PHE A 87 4.14 -4.02 10.48
C PHE A 87 5.34 -4.60 9.71
N GLU A 88 6.54 -4.04 9.87
CA GLU A 88 7.76 -4.49 9.17
C GLU A 88 8.89 -4.90 10.13
N ALA A 89 8.51 -5.43 11.30
CA ALA A 89 9.40 -6.01 12.30
C ALA A 89 10.55 -5.07 12.73
N GLY A 90 10.35 -3.74 12.67
CA GLY A 90 11.36 -2.76 13.06
C GLY A 90 12.54 -2.67 12.10
N GLY A 91 12.35 -3.07 10.83
CA GLY A 91 13.42 -3.16 9.83
C GLY A 91 14.24 -1.90 9.65
N ALA A 92 13.63 -0.72 9.71
CA ALA A 92 14.32 0.57 9.65
C ALA A 92 15.37 0.72 10.77
N ALA A 93 15.00 0.39 12.00
CA ALA A 93 15.88 0.49 13.16
C ALA A 93 16.95 -0.62 13.15
N VAL A 94 16.54 -1.87 12.90
CA VAL A 94 17.42 -3.05 13.00
C VAL A 94 18.43 -3.11 11.85
N LEU A 95 17.99 -2.91 10.62
CA LEU A 95 18.85 -3.05 9.43
C LEU A 95 19.46 -1.72 8.99
N GLY A 96 18.71 -0.62 9.13
CA GLY A 96 19.14 0.71 8.71
C GLY A 96 19.81 1.53 9.82
N SER A 97 19.60 1.18 11.09
CA SER A 97 19.95 2.04 12.23
C SER A 97 19.32 3.43 12.11
N ILE A 98 18.10 3.49 11.54
CA ILE A 98 17.34 4.70 11.30
C ILE A 98 16.26 4.81 12.37
N GLN A 99 16.21 5.96 13.06
CA GLN A 99 15.25 6.17 14.13
C GLN A 99 13.86 6.51 13.55
N PRO A 100 12.79 5.77 13.89
CA PRO A 100 11.43 6.22 13.60
C PRO A 100 10.98 7.28 14.58
N GLN A 101 10.30 8.32 14.10
CA GLN A 101 9.60 9.30 14.90
C GLN A 101 8.11 9.25 14.57
N PRO A 102 7.34 8.37 15.25
CA PRO A 102 5.91 8.23 14.97
C PRO A 102 5.10 9.39 15.53
N ILE A 103 4.05 9.77 14.81
CA ILE A 103 3.02 10.72 15.24
C ILE A 103 1.63 10.19 14.90
N ASP A 104 0.62 10.60 15.70
CA ASP A 104 -0.76 10.21 15.45
C ASP A 104 -1.30 10.91 14.20
N ALA A 105 -1.92 10.14 13.33
CA ALA A 105 -2.66 10.66 12.20
C ALA A 105 -3.99 11.31 12.64
N ALA A 106 -4.45 12.29 11.88
CA ALA A 106 -5.77 12.86 11.99
C ALA A 106 -6.86 11.88 11.52
N ALA A 107 -8.11 12.23 11.75
CA ALA A 107 -9.24 11.37 11.42
C ALA A 107 -9.37 11.06 9.91
N ASP A 108 -8.85 11.93 9.05
CA ASP A 108 -8.80 11.77 7.59
C ASP A 108 -7.57 10.99 7.08
N GLY A 109 -6.65 10.62 7.98
CA GLY A 109 -5.41 9.89 7.67
C GLY A 109 -4.20 10.79 7.44
N THR A 110 -4.36 12.10 7.45
CA THR A 110 -3.24 13.06 7.33
C THR A 110 -2.36 13.07 8.56
N LEU A 111 -1.10 13.43 8.43
CA LEU A 111 -0.23 13.78 9.55
C LEU A 111 -0.28 15.30 9.75
N PRO A 112 -0.81 15.83 10.87
CA PRO A 112 -0.91 17.27 11.09
C PRO A 112 0.46 17.93 10.98
N LEU A 113 0.63 18.88 10.03
CA LEU A 113 1.94 19.46 9.70
C LEU A 113 2.53 20.30 10.84
N ASP A 114 1.70 20.86 11.71
CA ASP A 114 2.12 21.49 12.97
C ASP A 114 2.77 20.49 13.92
N LYS A 115 2.20 19.30 14.05
CA LYS A 115 2.81 18.20 14.84
C LYS A 115 4.09 17.69 14.18
N VAL A 116 4.12 17.56 12.86
CA VAL A 116 5.34 17.23 12.12
C VAL A 116 6.43 18.26 12.40
N ALA A 117 6.11 19.57 12.34
CA ALA A 117 7.06 20.65 12.61
C ALA A 117 7.68 20.55 14.01
N MET A 118 6.89 20.23 15.04
CA MET A 118 7.36 20.06 16.40
C MET A 118 8.30 18.86 16.61
N LYS A 119 8.31 17.91 15.66
CA LYS A 119 9.16 16.71 15.74
C LYS A 119 10.46 16.84 14.95
N ILE A 120 10.59 17.84 14.08
CA ILE A 120 11.84 18.12 13.37
C ILE A 120 12.87 18.60 14.39
N LYS A 121 14.00 17.90 14.46
CA LYS A 121 15.07 18.19 15.42
C LYS A 121 15.96 19.32 14.91
N PRO A 122 16.49 20.15 15.81
CA PRO A 122 17.57 21.10 15.46
C PRO A 122 18.85 20.34 15.08
N ASP A 123 19.73 21.01 14.34
CA ASP A 123 21.08 20.48 14.07
C ASP A 123 21.95 20.65 15.32
N ASP A 124 21.89 19.67 16.22
CA ASP A 124 22.57 19.64 17.50
C ASP A 124 23.01 18.21 17.82
N ILE A 125 24.16 18.04 18.49
CA ILE A 125 24.78 16.75 18.79
C ILE A 125 23.92 15.79 19.62
N HIS A 126 22.88 16.30 20.28
CA HIS A 126 21.97 15.50 21.13
C HIS A 126 20.86 14.79 20.34
N PHE A 127 20.67 15.12 19.07
CA PHE A 127 19.52 14.65 18.30
C PHE A 127 19.91 13.88 17.05
N ALA A 128 19.08 12.90 16.67
CA ALA A 128 19.11 12.33 15.33
C ALA A 128 18.70 13.41 14.30
N ARG A 129 19.33 13.43 13.14
CA ARG A 129 18.95 14.38 12.08
C ARG A 129 17.68 13.92 11.38
N THR A 130 16.66 14.76 11.39
CA THR A 130 15.41 14.49 10.67
C THR A 130 15.62 14.69 9.17
N LYS A 131 15.30 13.65 8.35
CA LYS A 131 15.57 13.65 6.90
C LYS A 131 14.35 13.40 6.04
N LEU A 132 13.36 12.71 6.55
CA LEU A 132 12.27 12.19 5.74
C LEU A 132 10.93 12.39 6.45
N LEU A 133 9.92 12.85 5.71
CA LEU A 133 8.51 12.65 6.03
C LEU A 133 7.97 11.49 5.19
N SER A 134 7.45 10.46 5.84
CA SER A 134 6.85 9.29 5.19
C SER A 134 5.35 9.30 5.39
N LEU A 135 4.60 9.45 4.32
CA LEU A 135 3.14 9.38 4.27
C LEU A 135 2.69 8.02 3.72
N GLU A 136 1.44 7.67 3.93
CA GLU A 136 0.82 6.46 3.37
C GLU A 136 -0.48 6.85 2.63
N ASN A 137 -0.61 6.53 1.37
CA ASN A 137 -1.81 6.76 0.57
C ASN A 137 -2.16 5.52 -0.29
N THR A 138 -3.27 4.83 0.03
CA THR A 138 -4.31 5.15 1.02
C THR A 138 -3.89 4.73 2.44
N HIS A 139 -4.23 5.52 3.46
CA HIS A 139 -4.01 5.16 4.86
C HIS A 139 -5.19 4.36 5.42
N ASN A 140 -5.04 3.06 5.58
CA ASN A 140 -6.12 2.16 6.01
C ASN A 140 -7.41 2.32 5.17
N GLY A 141 -7.28 2.43 3.85
CA GLY A 141 -8.37 2.65 2.90
C GLY A 141 -8.69 4.12 2.65
N LYS A 142 -8.35 5.03 3.57
CA LYS A 142 -8.60 6.48 3.41
C LYS A 142 -7.66 7.09 2.39
N VAL A 143 -8.22 7.84 1.49
CA VAL A 143 -7.49 8.65 0.52
C VAL A 143 -7.10 9.98 1.17
N LEU A 144 -5.82 10.31 1.16
CA LEU A 144 -5.35 11.61 1.69
C LEU A 144 -5.89 12.76 0.82
N PRO A 145 -6.34 13.88 1.39
CA PRO A 145 -6.78 15.03 0.59
C PRO A 145 -5.69 15.50 -0.39
N ARG A 146 -6.06 15.84 -1.63
CA ARG A 146 -5.10 16.28 -2.67
C ARG A 146 -4.36 17.54 -2.26
N GLU A 147 -5.07 18.48 -1.65
CA GLU A 147 -4.53 19.74 -1.13
C GLU A 147 -3.46 19.46 -0.07
N TYR A 148 -3.70 18.49 0.81
CA TYR A 148 -2.74 18.09 1.83
C TYR A 148 -1.42 17.54 1.22
N LEU A 149 -1.48 16.78 0.13
CA LEU A 149 -0.26 16.28 -0.52
C LEU A 149 0.61 17.45 -1.04
N LYS A 150 -0.03 18.47 -1.59
CA LYS A 150 0.67 19.69 -2.01
C LYS A 150 1.25 20.45 -0.81
N GLU A 151 0.45 20.65 0.23
CA GLU A 151 0.89 21.33 1.47
C GLU A 151 2.07 20.60 2.12
N ALA A 152 1.99 19.26 2.21
CA ALA A 152 3.09 18.43 2.75
C ALA A 152 4.36 18.55 1.89
N TRP A 153 4.21 18.62 0.56
CA TRP A 153 5.32 18.83 -0.35
C TRP A 153 5.98 20.19 -0.12
N GLU A 154 5.22 21.27 -0.10
CA GLU A 154 5.72 22.62 0.15
C GLU A 154 6.38 22.70 1.53
N PHE A 155 5.73 22.16 2.56
CA PHE A 155 6.26 22.07 3.92
C PHE A 155 7.63 21.37 3.99
N THR A 156 7.81 20.26 3.28
CA THR A 156 9.07 19.51 3.29
C THR A 156 10.17 20.24 2.54
N ARG A 157 9.85 20.95 1.44
CA ARG A 157 10.83 21.79 0.70
C ARG A 157 11.39 22.91 1.56
N GLU A 158 10.53 23.63 2.29
CA GLU A 158 10.96 24.71 3.19
C GLU A 158 11.90 24.22 4.31
N ARG A 159 11.85 22.92 4.65
CA ARG A 159 12.58 22.33 5.78
C ARG A 159 13.69 21.38 5.39
N ASN A 160 14.02 21.30 4.09
CA ASN A 160 15.03 20.39 3.54
C ASN A 160 14.80 18.92 3.91
N LEU A 161 13.54 18.51 4.00
CA LEU A 161 13.15 17.11 4.18
C LEU A 161 12.83 16.48 2.82
N ALA A 162 13.10 15.19 2.70
CA ALA A 162 12.49 14.40 1.63
C ALA A 162 11.04 14.06 1.98
N LEU A 163 10.20 13.88 0.95
CA LEU A 163 8.84 13.38 1.08
C LEU A 163 8.70 12.06 0.33
N HIS A 164 8.35 11.00 1.07
CA HIS A 164 8.00 9.70 0.52
C HIS A 164 6.52 9.41 0.72
N VAL A 165 5.89 8.76 -0.26
CA VAL A 165 4.54 8.23 -0.15
C VAL A 165 4.57 6.71 -0.29
N ASP A 166 4.29 6.00 0.81
CA ASP A 166 3.95 4.57 0.71
C ASP A 166 2.63 4.46 -0.06
N GLY A 167 2.75 4.07 -1.30
CA GLY A 167 1.65 3.92 -2.23
C GLY A 167 1.18 2.48 -2.39
N ALA A 168 1.21 1.68 -1.30
CA ALA A 168 0.79 0.28 -1.34
C ALA A 168 -0.60 0.07 -1.98
N ARG A 169 -1.46 1.10 -1.91
CA ARG A 169 -2.76 1.15 -2.58
C ARG A 169 -2.99 2.48 -3.32
N ILE A 170 -1.94 3.05 -3.90
CA ILE A 170 -2.01 4.35 -4.56
C ILE A 170 -3.03 4.37 -5.72
N PHE A 171 -3.22 3.25 -6.42
CA PHE A 171 -4.22 3.16 -7.47
C PHE A 171 -5.67 3.17 -6.95
N ASN A 172 -5.91 2.76 -5.70
CA ASN A 172 -7.20 3.01 -5.07
C ASN A 172 -7.43 4.51 -4.86
N ALA A 173 -6.39 5.29 -4.53
CA ALA A 173 -6.48 6.75 -4.47
C ALA A 173 -6.69 7.37 -5.86
N VAL A 174 -5.96 6.92 -6.88
CA VAL A 174 -6.13 7.36 -8.29
C VAL A 174 -7.57 7.20 -8.75
N VAL A 175 -8.15 6.02 -8.52
CA VAL A 175 -9.54 5.70 -8.90
C VAL A 175 -10.53 6.55 -8.10
N ALA A 176 -10.35 6.67 -6.79
CA ALA A 176 -11.23 7.48 -5.93
C ALA A 176 -11.19 8.97 -6.27
N TYR A 177 -10.02 9.50 -6.69
CA TYR A 177 -9.90 10.89 -7.17
C TYR A 177 -10.43 11.09 -8.59
N GLY A 178 -10.50 10.03 -9.41
CA GLY A 178 -10.75 10.16 -10.85
C GLY A 178 -9.66 10.94 -11.59
N CYS A 179 -8.37 10.70 -11.24
CA CYS A 179 -7.24 11.46 -11.77
C CYS A 179 -6.15 10.53 -12.34
N GLU A 180 -5.13 11.11 -12.97
CA GLU A 180 -3.94 10.38 -13.38
C GLU A 180 -2.95 10.23 -12.20
N LEU A 181 -2.15 9.15 -12.21
CA LEU A 181 -1.15 8.90 -11.16
C LEU A 181 -0.17 10.06 -11.00
N LYS A 182 0.28 10.68 -12.10
CA LYS A 182 1.22 11.82 -12.07
C LYS A 182 0.68 13.03 -11.32
N GLU A 183 -0.64 13.21 -11.23
CA GLU A 183 -1.25 14.32 -10.48
C GLU A 183 -1.08 14.17 -8.97
N ILE A 184 -0.90 12.94 -8.49
CA ILE A 184 -0.58 12.65 -7.09
C ILE A 184 0.93 12.70 -6.88
N THR A 185 1.67 11.97 -7.71
CA THR A 185 3.11 11.72 -7.52
C THR A 185 4.01 12.92 -7.78
N GLN A 186 3.52 13.97 -8.44
CA GLN A 186 4.25 15.23 -8.56
C GLN A 186 4.61 15.83 -7.20
N TYR A 187 3.86 15.53 -6.15
CA TYR A 187 4.04 16.04 -4.79
C TYR A 187 4.79 15.07 -3.87
N CYS A 188 5.80 14.36 -4.37
CA CYS A 188 6.71 13.57 -3.55
C CYS A 188 8.06 13.35 -4.25
N ASP A 189 9.11 13.05 -3.49
CA ASP A 189 10.42 12.68 -4.05
C ASP A 189 10.43 11.24 -4.56
N SER A 190 9.76 10.36 -3.83
CA SER A 190 9.63 8.94 -4.16
C SER A 190 8.30 8.38 -3.67
N PHE A 191 7.87 7.30 -4.29
CA PHE A 191 6.70 6.54 -3.83
C PHE A 191 6.85 5.06 -4.18
N THR A 192 6.06 4.23 -3.51
CA THR A 192 5.96 2.80 -3.82
C THR A 192 4.62 2.46 -4.46
N ILE A 193 4.60 1.34 -5.21
CA ILE A 193 3.39 0.69 -5.71
C ILE A 193 3.47 -0.77 -5.28
N CYS A 194 2.52 -1.27 -4.50
CA CYS A 194 2.41 -2.71 -4.27
C CYS A 194 1.53 -3.33 -5.35
N LEU A 195 2.09 -4.28 -6.10
CA LEU A 195 1.38 -4.96 -7.20
C LEU A 195 0.54 -6.14 -6.68
N SER A 196 0.94 -6.76 -5.56
CA SER A 196 0.35 -7.99 -5.01
C SER A 196 -0.78 -7.74 -4.00
N LYS A 197 -1.69 -6.83 -4.32
CA LYS A 197 -2.92 -6.51 -3.57
C LYS A 197 -4.11 -6.44 -4.53
N GLY A 198 -4.89 -5.36 -4.52
CA GLY A 198 -6.02 -5.19 -5.43
C GLY A 198 -5.68 -5.29 -6.92
N LEU A 199 -4.42 -5.09 -7.30
CA LEU A 199 -3.93 -5.29 -8.67
C LEU A 199 -3.75 -6.76 -9.06
N GLY A 200 -3.75 -7.70 -8.10
CA GLY A 200 -3.87 -9.14 -8.34
C GLY A 200 -2.60 -9.85 -8.80
N THR A 201 -1.40 -9.24 -8.70
CA THR A 201 -0.17 -9.97 -9.01
C THR A 201 0.21 -10.94 -7.90
N PRO A 202 0.92 -12.06 -8.20
CA PRO A 202 1.32 -13.01 -7.17
C PRO A 202 2.40 -12.46 -6.22
N VAL A 203 3.22 -11.52 -6.70
CA VAL A 203 4.31 -10.88 -5.97
C VAL A 203 4.62 -9.53 -6.58
N GLY A 204 5.40 -8.71 -5.89
CA GLY A 204 6.08 -7.58 -6.46
C GLY A 204 5.61 -6.22 -5.99
N SER A 205 6.55 -5.30 -6.04
CA SER A 205 6.37 -3.89 -5.75
C SER A 205 7.28 -3.07 -6.66
N LEU A 206 6.94 -1.81 -6.86
CA LEU A 206 7.77 -0.85 -7.56
C LEU A 206 8.15 0.28 -6.60
N LEU A 207 9.41 0.69 -6.64
CA LEU A 207 9.86 1.94 -6.04
C LEU A 207 10.19 2.90 -7.17
N VAL A 208 9.64 4.10 -7.10
CA VAL A 208 9.68 5.11 -8.17
C VAL A 208 10.20 6.43 -7.62
N GLY A 209 11.04 7.11 -8.39
CA GLY A 209 11.64 8.39 -7.99
C GLY A 209 12.53 9.00 -9.08
N ASN A 210 13.42 9.92 -8.69
CA ASN A 210 14.42 10.41 -9.61
C ASN A 210 15.54 9.38 -9.85
N ARG A 211 16.29 9.56 -10.91
CA ARG A 211 17.32 8.60 -11.39
C ARG A 211 18.43 8.36 -10.37
N ASP A 212 18.90 9.42 -9.72
CA ASP A 212 20.00 9.30 -8.74
C ASP A 212 19.54 8.58 -7.47
N TYR A 213 18.31 8.83 -7.04
CA TYR A 213 17.70 8.12 -5.93
C TYR A 213 17.54 6.62 -6.25
N ILE A 214 16.99 6.29 -7.42
CA ILE A 214 16.80 4.90 -7.85
C ILE A 214 18.17 4.18 -8.00
N LYS A 215 19.21 4.87 -8.47
CA LYS A 215 20.58 4.31 -8.52
C LYS A 215 21.11 3.89 -7.13
N ARG A 216 20.80 4.68 -6.08
CA ARG A 216 21.10 4.29 -4.70
C ARG A 216 20.25 3.11 -4.24
N ALA A 217 18.96 3.15 -4.53
CA ALA A 217 18.01 2.12 -4.16
C ALA A 217 18.34 0.73 -4.76
N ILE A 218 18.89 0.66 -5.97
CA ILE A 218 19.36 -0.60 -6.58
C ILE A 218 20.42 -1.29 -5.71
N ARG A 219 21.33 -0.54 -5.09
CA ARG A 219 22.35 -1.11 -4.19
C ARG A 219 21.71 -1.67 -2.92
N TRP A 220 20.79 -0.94 -2.35
CA TRP A 220 20.04 -1.41 -1.17
C TRP A 220 19.15 -2.60 -1.50
N ARG A 221 18.46 -2.61 -2.66
CA ARG A 221 17.72 -3.78 -3.15
C ARG A 221 18.64 -5.02 -3.20
N LYS A 222 19.84 -4.88 -3.74
CA LYS A 222 20.82 -5.98 -3.83
C LYS A 222 21.23 -6.46 -2.44
N MET A 223 21.56 -5.54 -1.54
CA MET A 223 21.99 -5.86 -0.18
C MET A 223 20.87 -6.55 0.63
N ALA A 224 19.63 -6.11 0.44
CA ALA A 224 18.44 -6.71 1.08
C ALA A 224 17.98 -8.03 0.43
N GLY A 225 18.74 -8.61 -0.51
CA GLY A 225 18.43 -9.89 -1.15
C GLY A 225 17.40 -9.81 -2.29
N GLY A 226 17.03 -8.62 -2.77
CA GLY A 226 16.04 -8.42 -3.82
C GLY A 226 16.58 -8.42 -5.26
N GLY A 227 17.84 -8.72 -5.47
CA GLY A 227 18.45 -8.86 -6.80
C GLY A 227 18.11 -10.20 -7.43
N MET A 228 16.93 -10.30 -8.01
CA MET A 228 16.48 -11.49 -8.74
C MET A 228 17.19 -11.61 -10.09
N ARG A 229 17.05 -12.75 -10.77
CA ARG A 229 17.65 -13.03 -12.07
C ARG A 229 16.60 -12.89 -13.18
N GLN A 230 16.03 -13.96 -13.68
CA GLN A 230 15.02 -13.96 -14.75
C GLN A 230 13.63 -13.59 -14.18
N SER A 231 13.52 -12.41 -13.60
CA SER A 231 12.30 -11.94 -12.94
C SER A 231 11.27 -11.32 -13.90
N GLY A 232 11.56 -11.29 -15.20
CA GLY A 232 10.61 -10.87 -16.22
C GLY A 232 9.28 -11.64 -16.19
N ILE A 233 9.30 -12.92 -15.78
CA ILE A 233 8.07 -13.69 -15.54
C ILE A 233 7.17 -12.98 -14.52
N LEU A 234 7.73 -12.47 -13.44
CA LEU A 234 6.99 -11.77 -12.39
C LEU A 234 6.66 -10.33 -12.81
N ALA A 235 7.57 -9.68 -13.49
CA ALA A 235 7.36 -8.32 -14.02
C ALA A 235 6.24 -8.27 -15.06
N ALA A 236 6.04 -9.33 -15.85
CA ALA A 236 4.92 -9.46 -16.79
C ALA A 236 3.56 -9.40 -16.09
N ALA A 237 3.44 -10.00 -14.90
CA ALA A 237 2.24 -9.86 -14.08
C ALA A 237 2.01 -8.40 -13.68
N GLY A 238 3.07 -7.69 -13.28
CA GLY A 238 3.01 -6.26 -12.95
C GLY A 238 2.58 -5.41 -14.14
N MET A 239 3.15 -5.66 -15.32
CA MET A 239 2.76 -4.97 -16.56
C MET A 239 1.30 -5.24 -16.92
N TYR A 240 0.86 -6.51 -16.83
CA TYR A 240 -0.55 -6.87 -17.05
C TYR A 240 -1.47 -6.13 -16.08
N ALA A 241 -1.12 -6.11 -14.80
CA ALA A 241 -1.91 -5.48 -13.75
C ALA A 241 -2.06 -3.97 -13.95
N LEU A 242 -0.96 -3.27 -14.25
CA LEU A 242 -0.98 -1.82 -14.47
C LEU A 242 -1.80 -1.44 -15.71
N LYS A 243 -1.84 -2.28 -16.74
CA LYS A 243 -2.59 -2.02 -17.95
C LYS A 243 -4.08 -2.42 -17.86
N ASN A 244 -4.43 -3.42 -17.07
CA ASN A 244 -5.75 -4.04 -17.14
C ASN A 244 -6.53 -3.97 -15.81
N ASN A 245 -5.85 -3.89 -14.66
CA ASN A 245 -6.52 -4.04 -13.36
C ASN A 245 -6.71 -2.73 -12.58
N VAL A 246 -6.19 -1.59 -13.07
CA VAL A 246 -6.34 -0.31 -12.36
C VAL A 246 -7.80 0.15 -12.38
N ALA A 247 -8.42 0.23 -13.55
CA ALA A 247 -9.80 0.73 -13.69
C ALA A 247 -10.82 -0.14 -12.92
N ARG A 248 -10.59 -1.46 -12.85
CA ARG A 248 -11.48 -2.37 -12.14
C ARG A 248 -11.49 -2.19 -10.61
N LEU A 249 -10.53 -1.46 -10.03
CA LEU A 249 -10.55 -1.14 -8.59
C LEU A 249 -11.81 -0.35 -8.19
N GLN A 250 -12.47 0.33 -9.15
CA GLN A 250 -13.77 0.93 -8.91
C GLN A 250 -14.83 -0.09 -8.49
N GLU A 251 -14.81 -1.29 -9.08
CA GLU A 251 -15.71 -2.39 -8.68
C GLU A 251 -15.49 -2.80 -7.22
N ASP A 252 -14.22 -2.82 -6.77
CA ASP A 252 -13.90 -3.12 -5.37
C ASP A 252 -14.46 -2.04 -4.43
N HIS A 253 -14.38 -0.75 -4.82
CA HIS A 253 -14.96 0.36 -4.06
C HIS A 253 -16.49 0.26 -3.99
N ASP A 254 -17.13 0.02 -5.13
CA ASP A 254 -18.59 -0.12 -5.23
C ASP A 254 -19.08 -1.33 -4.42
N ASN A 255 -18.32 -2.39 -4.40
CA ASN A 255 -18.57 -3.59 -3.62
C ASN A 255 -18.47 -3.31 -2.11
N ALA A 256 -17.46 -2.57 -1.68
CA ALA A 256 -17.31 -2.18 -0.28
C ALA A 256 -18.44 -1.24 0.18
N ALA A 257 -18.80 -0.26 -0.63
CA ALA A 257 -19.88 0.68 -0.33
C ALA A 257 -21.23 -0.06 -0.19
N TRP A 258 -21.54 -0.90 -1.17
CA TRP A 258 -22.75 -1.72 -1.13
C TRP A 258 -22.79 -2.64 0.10
N MET A 259 -21.68 -3.33 0.40
CA MET A 259 -21.62 -4.21 1.57
C MET A 259 -21.83 -3.43 2.88
N ALA A 260 -21.27 -2.21 2.98
CA ALA A 260 -21.47 -1.35 4.14
C ALA A 260 -22.96 -0.98 4.32
N GLU A 261 -23.70 -0.71 3.24
CA GLU A 261 -25.14 -0.46 3.29
C GLU A 261 -25.89 -1.70 3.77
N GLN A 262 -25.62 -2.87 3.19
CA GLN A 262 -26.28 -4.12 3.60
C GLN A 262 -26.05 -4.46 5.06
N LEU A 263 -24.85 -4.19 5.59
CA LEU A 263 -24.55 -4.41 7.00
C LEU A 263 -25.27 -3.41 7.92
N ARG A 264 -25.36 -2.14 7.52
CA ARG A 264 -26.15 -1.12 8.27
C ARG A 264 -27.62 -1.48 8.32
N GLU A 265 -28.20 -1.89 7.20
CA GLU A 265 -29.59 -2.38 7.12
C GLU A 265 -29.83 -3.61 8.01
N ALA A 266 -28.81 -4.45 8.19
CA ALA A 266 -28.85 -5.58 9.10
C ALA A 266 -28.68 -5.20 10.59
N GLY A 267 -28.44 -3.92 10.92
CA GLY A 267 -28.23 -3.44 12.28
C GLY A 267 -26.77 -3.50 12.77
N ALA A 268 -25.79 -3.75 11.89
CA ALA A 268 -24.38 -3.73 12.26
C ALA A 268 -23.84 -2.30 12.46
N ASP A 269 -22.97 -2.10 13.42
CA ASP A 269 -22.26 -0.82 13.64
C ASP A 269 -21.11 -0.66 12.63
N VAL A 270 -21.43 -0.22 11.41
CA VAL A 270 -20.46 0.10 10.38
C VAL A 270 -19.86 1.48 10.67
N MET A 271 -18.71 1.49 11.30
CA MET A 271 -17.98 2.70 11.71
C MET A 271 -17.58 3.58 10.54
N ARG A 272 -17.07 2.96 9.46
CA ARG A 272 -16.66 3.66 8.24
C ARG A 272 -16.51 2.69 7.07
N GLN A 273 -16.54 3.24 5.85
CA GLN A 273 -16.17 2.61 4.61
C GLN A 273 -15.33 3.61 3.79
N ASP A 274 -14.18 3.16 3.31
CA ASP A 274 -13.27 3.95 2.49
C ASP A 274 -12.67 3.06 1.41
N THR A 275 -12.70 3.49 0.17
CA THR A 275 -12.23 2.71 -0.99
C THR A 275 -12.75 1.27 -0.96
N ASN A 276 -11.87 0.28 -0.95
CA ASN A 276 -12.19 -1.15 -0.90
C ASN A 276 -12.25 -1.72 0.53
N MET A 277 -12.38 -0.89 1.55
CA MET A 277 -12.37 -1.34 2.95
C MET A 277 -13.59 -0.83 3.72
N LEU A 278 -14.13 -1.66 4.60
CA LEU A 278 -15.10 -1.24 5.60
C LEU A 278 -14.73 -1.80 6.98
N PHE A 279 -15.13 -1.08 8.02
CA PHE A 279 -14.80 -1.39 9.41
C PHE A 279 -16.10 -1.47 10.21
N VAL A 280 -16.30 -2.61 10.86
CA VAL A 280 -17.52 -2.93 11.59
C VAL A 280 -17.17 -3.22 13.05
N ARG A 281 -17.75 -2.47 13.98
CA ARG A 281 -17.59 -2.74 15.41
C ARG A 281 -18.50 -3.89 15.79
N VAL A 282 -17.94 -4.93 16.39
CA VAL A 282 -18.67 -6.10 16.90
C VAL A 282 -18.50 -6.29 18.41
N GLY A 283 -17.55 -5.59 19.01
CA GLY A 283 -17.19 -5.74 20.43
C GLY A 283 -16.30 -6.96 20.69
N GLU A 284 -15.64 -6.94 21.86
CA GLU A 284 -14.75 -8.06 22.26
C GLU A 284 -15.54 -9.35 22.48
N GLU A 285 -16.74 -9.24 23.04
CA GLU A 285 -17.62 -10.35 23.40
C GLU A 285 -18.11 -11.15 22.16
N ASN A 286 -18.25 -10.49 21.01
CA ASN A 286 -18.79 -11.11 19.79
C ASN A 286 -17.72 -11.50 18.78
N ALA A 287 -16.51 -10.97 18.89
CA ALA A 287 -15.47 -11.11 17.87
C ALA A 287 -15.14 -12.58 17.55
N ALA A 288 -14.84 -13.37 18.58
CA ALA A 288 -14.51 -14.80 18.41
C ALA A 288 -15.69 -15.60 17.86
N ALA A 289 -16.89 -15.39 18.41
CA ALA A 289 -18.11 -16.08 17.98
C ALA A 289 -18.46 -15.78 16.51
N LEU A 290 -18.32 -14.52 16.08
CA LEU A 290 -18.53 -14.11 14.69
C LEU A 290 -17.50 -14.80 13.78
N GLY A 291 -16.21 -14.82 14.18
CA GLY A 291 -15.16 -15.48 13.40
C GLY A 291 -15.44 -16.95 13.14
N GLU A 292 -15.79 -17.72 14.18
CA GLU A 292 -16.15 -19.13 14.05
C GLU A 292 -17.44 -19.33 13.25
N TYR A 293 -18.42 -18.47 13.45
CA TYR A 293 -19.68 -18.53 12.71
C TYR A 293 -19.47 -18.33 11.20
N MET A 294 -18.68 -17.35 10.80
CA MET A 294 -18.35 -17.06 9.40
C MET A 294 -17.51 -18.19 8.79
N LYS A 295 -16.49 -18.66 9.52
CA LYS A 295 -15.60 -19.74 9.08
C LYS A 295 -16.40 -21.04 8.81
N ALA A 296 -17.36 -21.38 9.66
CA ALA A 296 -18.23 -22.53 9.46
C ALA A 296 -19.09 -22.42 8.18
N ARG A 297 -19.17 -21.24 7.58
CA ARG A 297 -19.91 -20.93 6.34
C ARG A 297 -18.99 -20.59 5.17
N ASN A 298 -17.72 -21.03 5.24
CA ASN A 298 -16.70 -20.79 4.23
C ASN A 298 -16.40 -19.30 3.97
N VAL A 299 -16.58 -18.44 4.97
CA VAL A 299 -16.22 -17.03 4.94
C VAL A 299 -15.07 -16.78 5.89
N LEU A 300 -13.97 -16.19 5.39
CA LEU A 300 -12.81 -15.83 6.19
C LEU A 300 -12.79 -14.32 6.46
N ILE A 301 -12.72 -13.98 7.74
CA ILE A 301 -12.54 -12.62 8.24
C ILE A 301 -11.46 -12.62 9.33
N ASN A 302 -10.81 -11.49 9.57
CA ASN A 302 -9.97 -11.30 10.75
C ASN A 302 -10.87 -10.94 11.94
N ALA A 303 -11.16 -11.92 12.78
CA ALA A 303 -11.99 -11.72 13.97
C ALA A 303 -11.29 -10.81 14.98
N SER A 304 -11.87 -9.66 15.25
CA SER A 304 -11.38 -8.64 16.18
C SER A 304 -12.55 -7.76 16.62
N PRO A 305 -12.44 -7.00 17.72
CA PRO A 305 -13.50 -6.09 18.18
C PRO A 305 -13.98 -5.09 17.11
N ILE A 306 -13.07 -4.72 16.20
CA ILE A 306 -13.38 -3.96 14.99
C ILE A 306 -12.93 -4.80 13.79
N VAL A 307 -13.88 -5.44 13.14
CA VAL A 307 -13.62 -6.28 11.95
C VAL A 307 -13.40 -5.38 10.75
N ARG A 308 -12.24 -5.53 10.10
CA ARG A 308 -11.97 -4.95 8.78
C ARG A 308 -12.35 -5.98 7.71
N LEU A 309 -13.22 -5.61 6.80
CA LEU A 309 -13.53 -6.36 5.58
C LEU A 309 -12.92 -5.64 4.38
N VAL A 310 -12.31 -6.39 3.47
CA VAL A 310 -11.64 -5.87 2.28
C VAL A 310 -12.21 -6.54 1.04
N THR A 311 -12.77 -5.76 0.13
CA THR A 311 -13.24 -6.24 -1.17
C THR A 311 -12.11 -6.25 -2.20
N HIS A 312 -12.14 -7.19 -3.10
CA HIS A 312 -11.10 -7.40 -4.11
C HIS A 312 -11.58 -8.29 -5.26
N LEU A 313 -10.79 -8.44 -6.29
CA LEU A 313 -11.11 -9.10 -7.56
C LEU A 313 -11.61 -10.56 -7.47
N ASP A 314 -11.30 -11.27 -6.38
CA ASP A 314 -11.71 -12.67 -6.19
C ASP A 314 -13.02 -12.81 -5.40
N VAL A 315 -13.73 -11.70 -5.14
CA VAL A 315 -15.02 -11.70 -4.42
C VAL A 315 -16.08 -10.98 -5.25
N SER A 316 -17.09 -11.75 -5.71
CA SER A 316 -18.19 -11.20 -6.48
C SER A 316 -19.27 -10.54 -5.61
N ARG A 317 -20.15 -9.74 -6.24
CA ARG A 317 -21.32 -9.14 -5.60
C ARG A 317 -22.27 -10.19 -5.00
N GLU A 318 -22.47 -11.33 -5.67
CA GLU A 318 -23.30 -12.44 -5.20
C GLU A 318 -22.70 -13.07 -3.94
N GLN A 319 -21.39 -13.25 -3.89
CA GLN A 319 -20.70 -13.73 -2.70
C GLN A 319 -20.80 -12.75 -1.54
N LEU A 320 -20.72 -11.45 -1.81
CA LEU A 320 -20.96 -10.43 -0.77
C LEU A 320 -22.38 -10.44 -0.25
N ALA A 321 -23.37 -10.73 -1.10
CA ALA A 321 -24.77 -10.89 -0.68
C ALA A 321 -24.94 -12.09 0.27
N GLU A 322 -24.22 -13.20 -0.01
CA GLU A 322 -24.17 -14.36 0.88
C GLU A 322 -23.56 -13.99 2.25
N VAL A 323 -22.45 -13.26 2.25
CA VAL A 323 -21.81 -12.78 3.49
C VAL A 323 -22.73 -11.85 4.27
N ALA A 324 -23.42 -10.92 3.62
CA ALA A 324 -24.39 -10.02 4.27
C ALA A 324 -25.57 -10.79 4.91
N ALA A 325 -26.05 -11.83 4.25
CA ALA A 325 -27.09 -12.69 4.80
C ALA A 325 -26.62 -13.46 6.05
N HIS A 326 -25.38 -13.97 6.03
CA HIS A 326 -24.76 -14.62 7.18
C HIS A 326 -24.58 -13.63 8.35
N TRP A 327 -24.15 -12.40 8.06
CA TRP A 327 -24.00 -11.37 9.09
C TRP A 327 -25.33 -11.02 9.74
N ARG A 328 -26.40 -10.81 8.94
CA ARG A 328 -27.76 -10.58 9.43
C ARG A 328 -28.26 -11.70 10.33
N ALA A 329 -28.03 -12.96 9.92
CA ALA A 329 -28.42 -14.14 10.71
C ALA A 329 -27.59 -14.28 12.00
N PHE A 330 -26.37 -13.81 12.05
CA PHE A 330 -25.58 -13.75 13.28
C PHE A 330 -26.13 -12.72 14.26
N LEU A 331 -26.45 -11.51 13.78
CA LEU A 331 -26.97 -10.42 14.62
C LEU A 331 -28.38 -10.70 15.19
N ALA A 332 -29.14 -11.61 14.57
CA ALA A 332 -30.48 -12.01 15.03
C ALA A 332 -30.47 -13.08 16.14
N ARG A 333 -29.32 -13.51 16.61
CA ARG A 333 -29.15 -14.52 17.69
C ARG A 333 -29.22 -13.88 19.07
#